data_6a088a956341bdd78bfad6723ee07e3e
#
_entry.id   6a088a956341bdd78bfad6723ee07e3e
#
_cell.length_a   1.000
_cell.length_b   1.000
_cell.length_c   1.000
_cell.angle_alpha   90.00
_cell.angle_beta   90.00
_cell.angle_gamma   90.00
#
_symmetry.space_group_name_H-M   'P 1'
#
loop_
_entity.id
_entity.type
_entity.pdbx_description
1 polymer ?
#
loop_
_entity_poly.entity_id
_entity_poly.type
_entity_poly.pdbx_seq_one_letter_code
_entity_poly.pdbx_strand_id
1 'polypeptide(L)'
;MTVVVEGCVTSLAEARECADSGADRLELCYDLDVDGVTPGTALVEAVVQAIQIPAFVMVRSRPGPFVYAPDEVAAMEETVREMKAAGAAGIVVGALTDRGTVDQEALRR
;
A
#
# COMPACT_ATOMS: atom_id res chain seq x y z
N MET A 1 -19.94 -11.58 -14.76
CA MET A 1 -18.77 -11.47 -13.86
C MET A 1 -18.20 -10.07 -13.97
N THR A 2 -17.96 -9.43 -12.85
CA THR A 2 -17.42 -8.08 -12.80
C THR A 2 -15.90 -8.14 -12.66
N VAL A 3 -15.19 -7.37 -13.47
CA VAL A 3 -13.73 -7.26 -13.37
C VAL A 3 -13.41 -5.97 -12.63
N VAL A 4 -12.56 -6.08 -11.60
CA VAL A 4 -12.08 -4.93 -10.84
C VAL A 4 -10.73 -4.52 -11.43
N VAL A 5 -10.60 -3.25 -11.81
CA VAL A 5 -9.35 -2.70 -12.34
C VAL A 5 -8.71 -1.83 -11.26
N GLU A 6 -7.48 -2.18 -10.88
CA GLU A 6 -6.70 -1.44 -9.90
C GLU A 6 -5.55 -0.73 -10.59
N GLY A 7 -5.41 0.56 -10.35
CA GLY A 7 -4.29 1.34 -10.87
C GLY A 7 -3.20 1.50 -9.80
N CYS A 8 -1.97 1.15 -10.13
CA CYS A 8 -0.82 1.35 -9.25
C CYS A 8 -0.22 2.72 -9.54
N VAL A 9 -0.24 3.63 -8.57
CA VAL A 9 0.12 5.03 -8.76
C VAL A 9 1.04 5.53 -7.65
N THR A 10 1.85 6.52 -7.98
CA THR A 10 2.85 7.10 -7.05
C THR A 10 2.68 8.59 -6.84
N SER A 11 1.67 9.20 -7.45
CA SER A 11 1.41 10.64 -7.31
C SER A 11 -0.07 10.95 -7.38
N LEU A 12 -0.45 12.13 -6.94
CA LEU A 12 -1.82 12.61 -7.05
C LEU A 12 -2.26 12.75 -8.51
N ALA A 13 -1.36 13.22 -9.38
CA ALA A 13 -1.66 13.36 -10.81
C ALA A 13 -1.98 12.00 -11.45
N GLU A 14 -1.16 10.98 -11.17
CA GLU A 14 -1.43 9.63 -11.65
C GLU A 14 -2.73 9.07 -11.09
N ALA A 15 -3.02 9.33 -9.81
CA ALA A 15 -4.26 8.89 -9.20
C ALA A 15 -5.48 9.49 -9.90
N ARG A 16 -5.43 10.77 -10.25
CA ARG A 16 -6.51 11.43 -11.00
C ARG A 16 -6.69 10.84 -12.38
N GLU A 17 -5.60 10.60 -13.09
CA GLU A 17 -5.65 10.00 -14.43
C GLU A 17 -6.28 8.61 -14.38
N CYS A 18 -5.90 7.78 -13.41
CA CYS A 18 -6.47 6.45 -13.24
C CYS A 18 -7.97 6.52 -12.92
N ALA A 19 -8.37 7.37 -12.00
CA ALA A 19 -9.77 7.52 -11.62
C ALA A 19 -10.61 8.01 -12.79
N ASP A 20 -10.12 9.00 -13.52
CA ASP A 20 -10.82 9.57 -14.68
C ASP A 20 -10.91 8.57 -15.84
N SER A 21 -9.97 7.64 -15.92
CA SER A 21 -9.95 6.60 -16.94
C SER A 21 -10.81 5.37 -16.62
N GLY A 22 -11.45 5.35 -15.44
CA GLY A 22 -12.38 4.29 -15.07
C GLY A 22 -11.83 3.19 -14.19
N ALA A 23 -10.69 3.40 -13.52
CA ALA A 23 -10.21 2.44 -12.53
C ALA A 23 -11.21 2.32 -11.38
N ASP A 24 -11.35 1.11 -10.83
CA ASP A 24 -12.26 0.84 -9.73
C ASP A 24 -11.64 1.16 -8.37
N ARG A 25 -10.33 1.05 -8.26
CA ARG A 25 -9.59 1.36 -7.05
C ARG A 25 -8.14 1.69 -7.38
N LEU A 26 -7.43 2.24 -6.41
CA LEU A 26 -6.02 2.60 -6.54
C LEU A 26 -5.17 1.80 -5.56
N GLU A 27 -3.94 1.52 -5.96
CA GLU A 27 -2.88 1.08 -5.07
C GLU A 27 -1.84 2.19 -5.02
N LEU A 28 -1.69 2.81 -3.85
CA LEU A 28 -0.71 3.86 -3.63
C LEU A 28 0.61 3.27 -3.17
N CYS A 29 1.67 3.60 -3.85
CA CYS A 29 3.03 3.18 -3.50
C CYS A 29 4.01 4.29 -3.86
N TYR A 30 5.27 4.05 -3.59
CA TYR A 30 6.35 4.96 -3.93
C TYR A 30 7.52 4.16 -4.49
N ASP A 31 8.31 4.77 -5.35
CA ASP A 31 9.53 4.19 -5.91
C ASP A 31 9.30 2.82 -6.60
N LEU A 32 8.66 2.86 -7.75
CA LEU A 32 8.41 1.66 -8.54
C LEU A 32 9.68 1.02 -9.11
N ASP A 33 10.80 1.74 -9.12
CA ASP A 33 12.08 1.20 -9.55
C ASP A 33 12.57 0.07 -8.65
N VAL A 34 12.08 0.03 -7.42
CA VAL A 34 12.35 -1.06 -6.46
C VAL A 34 11.09 -1.87 -6.17
N ASP A 35 10.16 -1.93 -7.11
CA ASP A 35 8.88 -2.64 -7.03
C ASP A 35 7.90 -2.05 -6.01
N GLY A 36 8.16 -0.83 -5.57
CA GLY A 36 7.27 -0.10 -4.69
C GLY A 36 7.55 -0.28 -3.20
N VAL A 37 7.43 0.81 -2.48
CA VAL A 37 7.52 0.87 -1.02
C VAL A 37 6.39 1.74 -0.49
N THR A 38 6.30 1.86 0.84
CA THR A 38 5.29 2.67 1.50
C THR A 38 5.37 4.14 1.07
N PRO A 39 4.26 4.75 0.63
CA PRO A 39 4.22 6.19 0.35
C PRO A 39 4.16 7.00 1.63
N GLY A 40 4.41 8.30 1.54
CA GLY A 40 4.24 9.22 2.66
C GLY A 40 2.76 9.45 2.99
N THR A 41 2.44 9.73 4.25
CA THR A 41 1.06 9.99 4.69
C THR A 41 0.46 11.21 4.01
N ALA A 42 1.27 12.21 3.69
CA ALA A 42 0.78 13.40 2.99
C ALA A 42 0.20 13.07 1.61
N LEU A 43 0.83 12.16 0.87
CA LEU A 43 0.29 11.71 -0.41
C LEU A 43 -1.01 10.94 -0.20
N VAL A 44 -1.07 10.06 0.78
CA VAL A 44 -2.28 9.28 1.08
C VAL A 44 -3.45 10.21 1.39
N GLU A 45 -3.23 11.19 2.27
CA GLU A 45 -4.26 12.16 2.63
C GLU A 45 -4.73 12.96 1.42
N ALA A 46 -3.80 13.44 0.60
CA ALA A 46 -4.13 14.21 -0.60
C ALA A 46 -4.99 13.41 -1.58
N VAL A 47 -4.63 12.15 -1.80
CA VAL A 47 -5.38 11.27 -2.71
C VAL A 47 -6.76 10.96 -2.15
N VAL A 48 -6.85 10.60 -0.88
CA VAL A 48 -8.13 10.28 -0.24
C VAL A 48 -9.09 11.46 -0.31
N GLN A 49 -8.59 12.68 -0.11
CA GLN A 49 -9.42 13.88 -0.17
C GLN A 49 -9.87 14.24 -1.60
N ALA A 50 -9.02 14.01 -2.59
CA ALA A 50 -9.25 14.46 -3.96
C ALA A 50 -9.92 13.41 -4.85
N ILE A 51 -9.78 12.12 -4.54
CA ILE A 51 -10.20 11.01 -5.40
C ILE A 51 -11.30 10.22 -4.70
N GLN A 52 -12.36 9.88 -5.43
CA GLN A 52 -13.54 9.24 -4.84
C GLN A 52 -13.47 7.70 -4.82
N ILE A 53 -12.62 7.10 -5.66
CA ILE A 53 -12.48 5.64 -5.64
C ILE A 53 -11.59 5.22 -4.48
N PRO A 54 -11.74 3.98 -3.97
CA PRO A 54 -10.96 3.52 -2.82
C PRO A 54 -9.46 3.48 -3.09
N ALA A 55 -8.67 3.91 -2.11
CA ALA A 55 -7.21 3.87 -2.19
C ALA A 55 -6.69 2.82 -1.20
N PHE A 56 -6.02 1.82 -1.73
CA PHE A 56 -5.28 0.82 -0.97
C PHE A 56 -3.82 1.26 -0.91
N VAL A 57 -3.20 1.14 0.24
CA VAL A 57 -1.85 1.68 0.46
C VAL A 57 -0.86 0.54 0.69
N MET A 58 0.25 0.57 -0.04
CA MET A 58 1.31 -0.41 0.13
C MET A 58 2.06 -0.15 1.44
N VAL A 59 2.21 -1.20 2.24
CA VAL A 59 3.06 -1.19 3.44
C VAL A 59 4.23 -2.12 3.20
N ARG A 60 5.34 -1.54 2.78
CA ARG A 60 6.62 -2.19 2.55
C ARG A 60 7.69 -1.19 2.95
N SER A 61 8.28 -1.40 4.12
CA SER A 61 9.15 -0.41 4.74
C SER A 61 10.49 -0.21 4.02
N ARG A 62 10.91 -1.19 3.24
CA ARG A 62 12.18 -1.15 2.52
C ARG A 62 12.15 -2.06 1.29
N PRO A 63 13.00 -1.79 0.28
CA PRO A 63 13.21 -2.73 -0.81
C PRO A 63 13.85 -4.02 -0.31
N GLY A 64 13.88 -5.03 -1.17
CA GLY A 64 14.54 -6.30 -0.89
C GLY A 64 13.57 -7.38 -0.38
N PRO A 65 14.10 -8.38 0.30
CA PRO A 65 13.30 -9.54 0.71
C PRO A 65 12.13 -9.18 1.62
N PHE A 66 11.08 -9.97 1.57
CA PHE A 66 9.90 -9.82 2.39
C PHE A 66 10.02 -10.53 3.75
N VAL A 67 11.22 -10.86 4.15
CA VAL A 67 11.51 -11.45 5.47
C VAL A 67 11.84 -10.29 6.43
N TYR A 68 10.99 -10.08 7.42
CA TYR A 68 11.10 -8.95 8.33
C TYR A 68 11.42 -9.40 9.75
N ALA A 69 12.32 -8.64 10.41
CA ALA A 69 12.61 -8.85 11.83
C ALA A 69 11.44 -8.37 12.69
N PRO A 70 11.32 -8.84 13.95
CA PRO A 70 10.22 -8.43 14.82
C PRO A 70 10.06 -6.92 14.99
N ASP A 71 11.16 -6.18 15.06
CA ASP A 71 11.11 -4.72 15.15
C ASP A 71 10.61 -4.07 13.85
N GLU A 72 10.93 -4.66 12.70
CA GLU A 72 10.39 -4.21 11.41
C GLU A 72 8.89 -4.45 11.34
N VAL A 73 8.42 -5.62 11.80
CA VAL A 73 6.98 -5.93 11.84
C VAL A 73 6.24 -4.94 12.74
N ALA A 74 6.80 -4.62 13.91
CA ALA A 74 6.19 -3.65 14.81
C ALA A 74 6.10 -2.26 14.19
N ALA A 75 7.14 -1.83 13.47
CA ALA A 75 7.13 -0.55 12.74
C ALA A 75 6.09 -0.56 11.61
N MET A 76 5.93 -1.67 10.92
CA MET A 76 4.92 -1.82 9.87
C MET A 76 3.51 -1.77 10.43
N GLU A 77 3.27 -2.34 11.61
CA GLU A 77 1.97 -2.23 12.29
C GLU A 77 1.62 -0.77 12.58
N GLU A 78 2.60 0.00 13.05
CA GLU A 78 2.39 1.42 13.30
C GLU A 78 2.08 2.17 12.01
N THR A 79 2.79 1.84 10.92
CA THR A 79 2.53 2.41 9.61
C THR A 79 1.10 2.10 9.15
N VAL A 80 0.61 0.88 9.38
CA VAL A 80 -0.77 0.51 9.05
C VAL A 80 -1.76 1.41 9.78
N ARG A 81 -1.53 1.68 11.07
CA ARG A 81 -2.39 2.58 11.84
C ARG A 81 -2.38 4.00 11.29
N GLU A 82 -1.21 4.48 10.90
CA GLU A 82 -1.06 5.81 10.30
C GLU A 82 -1.81 5.91 8.97
N MET A 83 -1.70 4.89 8.12
CA MET A 83 -2.39 4.88 6.83
C MET A 83 -3.90 4.79 7.00
N LYS A 84 -4.37 4.01 7.96
CA LYS A 84 -5.78 3.94 8.29
C LYS A 84 -6.30 5.29 8.75
N ALA A 85 -5.56 5.97 9.62
CA ALA A 85 -5.90 7.32 10.08
C ALA A 85 -5.89 8.34 8.95
N ALA A 86 -5.03 8.17 7.96
CA ALA A 86 -4.98 9.02 6.76
C ALA A 86 -6.14 8.76 5.79
N GLY A 87 -6.94 7.71 6.00
CA GLY A 87 -8.12 7.43 5.19
C GLY A 87 -7.97 6.28 4.19
N ALA A 88 -6.92 5.48 4.28
CA ALA A 88 -6.75 4.33 3.39
C ALA A 88 -7.94 3.38 3.53
N ALA A 89 -8.44 2.89 2.40
CA ALA A 89 -9.53 1.91 2.37
C ALA A 89 -9.05 0.50 2.70
N GLY A 90 -7.77 0.24 2.50
CA GLY A 90 -7.15 -1.04 2.80
C GLY A 90 -5.64 -0.95 2.65
N ILE A 91 -4.99 -2.06 2.91
CA ILE A 91 -3.52 -2.17 2.94
C ILE A 91 -3.09 -3.27 1.99
N VAL A 92 -1.98 -3.03 1.28
CA VAL A 92 -1.32 -4.05 0.46
C VAL A 92 -0.02 -4.41 1.17
N VAL A 93 0.10 -5.64 1.65
CA VAL A 93 1.24 -6.08 2.44
C VAL A 93 1.54 -7.54 2.19
N GLY A 94 2.82 -7.90 2.30
CA GLY A 94 3.25 -9.29 2.25
C GLY A 94 4.42 -9.50 3.19
N ALA A 95 4.49 -10.67 3.78
CA ALA A 95 5.60 -11.06 4.64
C ALA A 95 5.88 -12.54 4.46
N LEU A 96 7.16 -12.89 4.39
CA LEU A 96 7.61 -14.26 4.20
C LEU A 96 8.51 -14.70 5.37
N THR A 97 8.49 -15.99 5.64
CA THR A 97 9.49 -16.61 6.52
C THR A 97 10.81 -16.74 5.78
N ASP A 98 11.87 -17.06 6.50
CA ASP A 98 13.19 -17.35 5.91
C ASP A 98 13.18 -18.57 4.96
N ARG A 99 12.12 -19.37 5.01
CA ARG A 99 11.92 -20.52 4.12
C ARG A 99 11.13 -20.18 2.86
N GLY A 100 10.72 -18.91 2.70
CA GLY A 100 9.96 -18.46 1.56
C GLY A 100 8.47 -18.78 1.62
N THR A 101 7.95 -19.15 2.78
CA THR A 101 6.51 -19.37 3.00
C THR A 101 5.87 -18.12 3.61
N VAL A 102 4.54 -18.02 3.52
CA VAL A 102 3.82 -16.89 4.10
C VAL A 102 4.02 -16.83 5.61
N ASP A 103 4.42 -15.67 6.12
CA ASP A 103 4.59 -15.44 7.55
C ASP A 103 3.23 -15.12 8.17
N GLN A 104 2.51 -16.16 8.56
CA GLN A 104 1.16 -16.02 9.11
C GLN A 104 1.14 -15.26 10.44
N GLU A 105 2.16 -15.45 11.26
CA GLU A 105 2.25 -14.77 12.54
C GLU A 105 2.38 -13.26 12.36
N ALA A 106 3.28 -12.82 11.47
CA ALA A 106 3.46 -11.41 11.18
C ALA A 106 2.17 -10.78 10.62
N LEU A 107 1.48 -11.49 9.71
CA LEU A 107 0.28 -10.96 9.05
C LEU A 107 -0.95 -10.92 9.95
N ARG A 108 -0.95 -11.61 11.08
CA ARG A 108 -2.05 -11.57 12.06
C ARG A 108 -1.99 -10.39 13.02
N ARG A 109 -0.88 -9.70 13.06
CA ARG A 109 -0.65 -8.60 14.03
C ARG A 109 -1.25 -7.27 13.63
#